data_a09f92d5f9153c4db752524f3956b352
#
_entry.id   a09f92d5f9153c4db752524f3956b352
#
_cell.length_a   1.000
_cell.length_b   1.000
_cell.length_c   1.000
_cell.angle_alpha   90.00
_cell.angle_beta   90.00
_cell.angle_gamma   90.00
#
_symmetry.space_group_name_H-M   'P 1'
#
loop_
_entity.id
_entity.type
_entity.pdbx_description
1 polymer ?
#
loop_
_entity_poly.entity_id
_entity_poly.type
_entity_poly.pdbx_seq_one_letter_code
_entity_poly.pdbx_strand_id
1 'polypeptide(L)'
;MDKPIIARREVTNHILHTFKLKADKRLGQNFLIDEEVVRRIVAAAELSEDDTVLEVGPGIGTLTQGLAQSGARVVAVELDKRLLPVLAKTLEGYDNVRIENGDILEVDIKNIVGAPTFKVAANLPYYITTPVSYT
;
A
#
# COMPACT_ATOMS: atom_id res chain seq x y z
N MET A 1 -16.11 0.85 13.93
CA MET A 1 -15.59 2.22 14.01
C MET A 1 -14.88 2.56 12.71
N ASP A 2 -15.32 3.64 12.10
CA ASP A 2 -14.73 4.05 10.83
C ASP A 2 -13.36 4.65 11.06
N LYS A 3 -12.41 4.25 10.23
CA LYS A 3 -11.07 4.79 10.27
C LYS A 3 -10.95 6.01 9.36
N PRO A 4 -10.14 7.01 9.72
CA PRO A 4 -9.93 8.16 8.85
C PRO A 4 -9.43 7.72 7.48
N ILE A 5 -9.91 8.39 6.44
CA ILE A 5 -9.45 8.13 5.06
C ILE A 5 -8.12 8.85 4.85
N ILE A 6 -7.06 8.09 4.72
CA ILE A 6 -5.69 8.60 4.63
C ILE A 6 -5.51 9.53 3.42
N ALA A 7 -6.20 9.24 2.31
CA ALA A 7 -6.11 10.03 1.08
C ALA A 7 -6.68 11.44 1.20
N ARG A 8 -7.47 11.72 2.24
CA ARG A 8 -7.98 13.07 2.45
C ARG A 8 -6.84 13.99 2.87
N ARG A 9 -6.80 15.17 2.26
CA ARG A 9 -5.68 16.10 2.45
C ARG A 9 -5.39 16.39 3.92
N GLU A 10 -6.43 16.66 4.72
CA GLU A 10 -6.26 16.97 6.13
C GLU A 10 -5.70 15.79 6.92
N VAL A 11 -6.07 14.56 6.55
CA VAL A 11 -5.56 13.35 7.20
C VAL A 11 -4.10 13.12 6.79
N THR A 12 -3.80 13.21 5.50
CA THR A 12 -2.42 13.12 5.00
C THR A 12 -1.52 14.12 5.72
N ASN A 13 -1.93 15.40 5.75
CA ASN A 13 -1.14 16.45 6.37
C ASN A 13 -0.92 16.21 7.87
N HIS A 14 -1.94 15.70 8.54
CA HIS A 14 -1.83 15.37 9.97
C HIS A 14 -0.78 14.28 10.19
N ILE A 15 -0.78 13.24 9.36
CA ILE A 15 0.19 12.14 9.44
C ILE A 15 1.59 12.67 9.20
N LEU A 16 1.78 13.45 8.13
CA LEU A 16 3.09 14.00 7.79
C LEU A 16 3.65 14.88 8.91
N HIS A 17 2.78 15.69 9.51
CA HIS A 17 3.17 16.56 10.61
C HIS A 17 3.50 15.75 11.88
N THR A 18 2.62 14.81 12.23
CA THR A 18 2.77 14.00 13.45
C THR A 18 4.07 13.21 13.46
N PHE A 19 4.43 12.62 12.31
CA PHE A 19 5.63 11.80 12.18
C PHE A 19 6.82 12.57 11.63
N LYS A 20 6.68 13.88 11.39
CA LYS A 20 7.75 14.77 10.89
C LYS A 20 8.35 14.26 9.58
N LEU A 21 7.47 13.89 8.65
CA LEU A 21 7.88 13.29 7.39
C LEU A 21 8.05 14.32 6.29
N LYS A 22 9.10 14.11 5.47
CA LYS A 22 9.28 14.78 4.18
C LYS A 22 9.48 13.71 3.13
N ALA A 23 8.87 13.90 1.96
CA ALA A 23 9.10 13.00 0.84
C ALA A 23 10.58 13.00 0.46
N ASP A 24 11.14 11.82 0.25
CA ASP A 24 12.52 11.66 -0.21
C ASP A 24 12.47 11.23 -1.68
N LYS A 25 12.90 12.14 -2.57
CA LYS A 25 12.84 11.89 -4.01
C LYS A 25 13.74 10.74 -4.44
N ARG A 26 14.83 10.49 -3.69
CA ARG A 26 15.73 9.37 -3.98
C ARG A 26 15.06 8.02 -3.77
N LEU A 27 14.04 7.98 -2.91
CA LEU A 27 13.26 6.77 -2.63
C LEU A 27 11.96 6.75 -3.42
N GLY A 28 11.74 7.71 -4.31
CA GLY A 28 10.52 7.80 -5.11
C GLY A 28 9.28 8.12 -4.30
N GLN A 29 9.43 8.74 -3.14
CA GLN A 29 8.30 8.99 -2.24
C GLN A 29 7.42 10.13 -2.73
N ASN A 30 6.11 9.87 -2.72
CA ASN A 30 5.07 10.86 -2.91
C ASN A 30 3.91 10.48 -2.00
N PHE A 31 3.67 11.27 -0.98
CA PHE A 31 2.67 10.96 0.04
C PHE A 31 1.29 11.55 -0.28
N LEU A 32 1.20 12.45 -1.27
CA LEU A 32 -0.06 13.09 -1.61
C LEU A 32 -0.74 12.31 -2.73
N ILE A 33 -1.74 11.51 -2.37
CA ILE A 33 -2.55 10.74 -3.32
C ILE A 33 -4.00 11.15 -3.12
N ASP A 34 -4.65 11.53 -4.22
CA ASP A 34 -6.06 11.91 -4.21
C ASP A 34 -6.96 10.70 -3.93
N GLU A 35 -7.99 10.91 -3.12
CA GLU A 35 -8.97 9.85 -2.79
C GLU A 35 -9.62 9.26 -4.04
N GLU A 36 -9.88 10.08 -5.05
CA GLU A 36 -10.46 9.62 -6.31
C GLU A 36 -9.50 8.69 -7.05
N VAL A 37 -8.20 8.99 -7.01
CA VAL A 37 -7.18 8.13 -7.63
C VAL A 37 -7.14 6.77 -6.93
N VAL A 38 -7.22 6.76 -5.60
CA VAL A 38 -7.28 5.50 -4.84
C VAL A 38 -8.50 4.68 -5.27
N ARG A 39 -9.67 5.31 -5.35
CA ARG A 39 -10.90 4.63 -5.77
C ARG A 39 -10.78 4.05 -7.17
N ARG A 40 -10.16 4.79 -8.11
CA ARG A 40 -9.97 4.32 -9.49
C ARG A 40 -9.04 3.12 -9.56
N ILE A 41 -7.95 3.15 -8.79
CA ILE A 41 -7.00 2.02 -8.76
C ILE A 41 -7.69 0.78 -8.20
N VAL A 42 -8.39 0.92 -7.08
CA VAL A 42 -9.09 -0.19 -6.43
C VAL A 42 -10.17 -0.76 -7.36
N ALA A 43 -10.94 0.12 -8.00
CA ALA A 43 -11.98 -0.32 -8.95
C ALA A 43 -11.38 -1.06 -10.14
N ALA A 44 -10.28 -0.54 -10.70
CA ALA A 44 -9.62 -1.17 -11.84
C ALA A 44 -9.05 -2.54 -11.50
N ALA A 45 -8.67 -2.75 -10.25
CA ALA A 45 -8.11 -4.02 -9.79
C ALA A 45 -9.17 -5.12 -9.64
N GLU A 46 -10.45 -4.76 -9.56
CA GLU A 46 -11.56 -5.70 -9.41
C GLU A 46 -11.32 -6.71 -8.27
N LEU A 47 -11.00 -6.17 -7.10
CA LEU A 47 -10.59 -6.99 -5.95
C LEU A 47 -11.77 -7.58 -5.19
N SER A 48 -11.56 -8.80 -4.70
CA SER A 48 -12.47 -9.47 -3.78
C SER A 48 -11.64 -10.07 -2.63
N GLU A 49 -12.30 -10.64 -1.64
CA GLU A 49 -11.61 -11.29 -0.51
C GLU A 49 -10.82 -12.54 -0.90
N ASP A 50 -11.03 -13.05 -2.13
CA ASP A 50 -10.25 -14.17 -2.65
C ASP A 50 -8.94 -13.73 -3.28
N ASP A 51 -8.75 -12.43 -3.47
CA ASP A 51 -7.57 -11.89 -4.13
C ASP A 51 -6.45 -11.60 -3.16
N THR A 52 -5.22 -11.67 -3.68
CA THR A 52 -4.02 -11.20 -3.00
C THR A 52 -3.39 -10.10 -3.84
N VAL A 53 -3.00 -9.02 -3.19
CA VAL A 53 -2.35 -7.88 -3.84
C VAL A 53 -0.98 -7.68 -3.24
N LEU A 54 0.02 -7.55 -4.11
CA LEU A 54 1.35 -7.09 -3.74
C LEU A 54 1.41 -5.60 -4.03
N GLU A 55 1.62 -4.80 -3.00
CA GLU A 55 1.80 -3.36 -3.16
C GLU A 55 3.26 -2.99 -3.00
N VAL A 56 3.77 -2.19 -3.92
CA VAL A 56 5.15 -1.69 -3.87
C VAL A 56 5.14 -0.24 -3.42
N GLY A 57 5.84 0.04 -2.33
CA GLY A 57 5.99 1.39 -1.81
C GLY A 57 4.71 1.97 -1.19
N PRO A 58 4.18 1.37 -0.13
CA PRO A 58 2.94 1.84 0.49
C PRO A 58 3.03 3.26 1.07
N GLY A 59 4.22 3.78 1.31
CA GLY A 59 4.40 5.12 1.87
C GLY A 59 3.77 5.25 3.24
N ILE A 60 2.74 6.08 3.37
CA ILE A 60 2.01 6.25 4.63
C ILE A 60 0.74 5.39 4.68
N GLY A 61 0.53 4.53 3.69
CA GLY A 61 -0.59 3.58 3.68
C GLY A 61 -1.83 4.03 2.93
N THR A 62 -1.76 5.09 2.15
CA THR A 62 -2.91 5.69 1.47
C THR A 62 -3.59 4.71 0.50
N LEU A 63 -2.84 4.16 -0.44
CA LEU A 63 -3.38 3.17 -1.37
C LEU A 63 -3.64 1.85 -0.65
N THR A 64 -2.76 1.48 0.28
CA THR A 64 -2.90 0.27 1.07
C THR A 64 -4.26 0.20 1.76
N GLN A 65 -4.69 1.30 2.36
CA GLN A 65 -5.99 1.38 3.01
C GLN A 65 -7.14 1.05 2.05
N GLY A 66 -7.10 1.64 0.86
CA GLY A 66 -8.12 1.36 -0.16
C GLY A 66 -8.13 -0.10 -0.58
N LEU A 67 -6.95 -0.67 -0.80
CA LEU A 67 -6.82 -2.08 -1.15
C LEU A 67 -7.36 -2.98 -0.03
N ALA A 68 -7.03 -2.65 1.22
CA ALA A 68 -7.48 -3.43 2.37
C ALA A 68 -9.00 -3.38 2.55
N GLN A 69 -9.60 -2.22 2.28
CA GLN A 69 -11.05 -2.05 2.39
C GLN A 69 -11.84 -2.85 1.35
N SER A 70 -11.18 -3.28 0.27
CA SER A 70 -11.81 -4.17 -0.71
C SER A 70 -11.98 -5.59 -0.20
N GLY A 71 -11.33 -5.93 0.91
CA GLY A 71 -11.35 -7.27 1.48
C GLY A 71 -10.21 -8.16 1.03
N ALA A 72 -9.45 -7.76 0.03
CA ALA A 72 -8.31 -8.53 -0.46
C ALA A 72 -7.20 -8.62 0.58
N ARG A 73 -6.40 -9.67 0.52
CA ARG A 73 -5.18 -9.77 1.30
C ARG A 73 -4.11 -8.89 0.67
N VAL A 74 -3.53 -8.00 1.45
CA VAL A 74 -2.52 -7.05 0.96
C VAL A 74 -1.17 -7.36 1.59
N VAL A 75 -0.16 -7.55 0.74
CA VAL A 75 1.24 -7.65 1.16
C VAL A 75 1.95 -6.45 0.57
N ALA A 76 2.42 -5.55 1.41
CA ALA A 76 3.07 -4.32 0.96
C ALA A 76 4.56 -4.34 1.31
N VAL A 77 5.40 -3.99 0.36
CA VAL A 77 6.85 -3.96 0.51
C VAL A 77 7.31 -2.51 0.57
N GLU A 78 7.88 -2.12 1.70
CA GLU A 78 8.36 -0.76 1.94
C GLU A 78 9.88 -0.76 2.13
N LEU A 79 10.57 0.02 1.31
CA LEU A 79 12.01 0.15 1.35
C LEU A 79 12.49 1.00 2.54
N ASP A 80 11.77 2.06 2.87
CA ASP A 80 12.17 3.03 3.89
C ASP A 80 11.72 2.59 5.28
N LYS A 81 12.70 2.19 6.10
CA LYS A 81 12.44 1.74 7.48
C LYS A 81 11.75 2.80 8.34
N ARG A 82 11.94 4.09 8.01
CA ARG A 82 11.34 5.19 8.77
C ARG A 82 9.81 5.17 8.67
N LEU A 83 9.28 4.56 7.61
CA LEU A 83 7.83 4.48 7.38
C LEU A 83 7.17 3.30 8.09
N LEU A 84 7.94 2.34 8.60
CA LEU A 84 7.35 1.17 9.26
C LEU A 84 6.50 1.54 10.48
N PRO A 85 6.96 2.40 11.41
CA PRO A 85 6.09 2.81 12.53
C PRO A 85 4.89 3.63 12.08
N VAL A 86 5.02 4.38 10.99
CA VAL A 86 3.89 5.12 10.41
C VAL A 86 2.82 4.16 9.92
N LEU A 87 3.24 3.17 9.13
CA LEU A 87 2.34 2.15 8.58
C LEU A 87 1.68 1.33 9.69
N ALA A 88 2.43 1.00 10.74
CA ALA A 88 1.88 0.28 11.88
C ALA A 88 0.73 1.06 12.52
N LYS A 89 0.81 2.39 12.51
CA LYS A 89 -0.23 3.24 13.08
C LYS A 89 -1.38 3.49 12.11
N THR A 90 -1.07 3.85 10.87
CA THR A 90 -2.11 4.22 9.89
C THR A 90 -2.95 3.02 9.45
N LEU A 91 -2.37 1.83 9.47
CA LEU A 91 -3.05 0.59 9.06
C LEU A 91 -3.47 -0.28 10.24
N GLU A 92 -3.39 0.25 11.45
CA GLU A 92 -3.83 -0.44 12.66
C GLU A 92 -5.28 -0.89 12.52
N GLY A 93 -5.54 -2.15 12.87
CA GLY A 93 -6.89 -2.71 12.80
C GLY A 93 -7.26 -3.36 11.48
N TYR A 94 -6.43 -3.24 10.45
CA TYR A 94 -6.62 -4.00 9.22
C TYR A 94 -5.86 -5.32 9.34
N ASP A 95 -6.56 -6.40 9.61
CA ASP A 95 -5.96 -7.72 9.81
C ASP A 95 -5.59 -8.43 8.50
N ASN A 96 -6.00 -7.86 7.37
CA ASN A 96 -5.70 -8.38 6.03
C ASN A 96 -4.50 -7.67 5.36
N VAL A 97 -3.73 -6.88 6.12
CA VAL A 97 -2.56 -6.19 5.62
C VAL A 97 -1.30 -6.70 6.31
N ARG A 98 -0.28 -7.00 5.53
CA ARG A 98 1.04 -7.37 6.01
C ARG A 98 2.07 -6.43 5.37
N ILE A 99 2.94 -5.84 6.20
CA ILE A 99 4.01 -4.96 5.75
C ILE A 99 5.33 -5.70 5.85
N GLU A 100 6.06 -5.71 4.74
CA GLU A 100 7.42 -6.26 4.67
C GLU A 100 8.39 -5.11 4.42
N ASN A 101 9.45 -5.04 5.19
CA ASN A 101 10.53 -4.09 4.93
C ASN A 101 11.54 -4.72 3.98
N GLY A 102 11.80 -4.09 2.87
CA GLY A 102 12.78 -4.59 1.91
C GLY A 102 12.75 -3.85 0.60
N ASP A 103 13.66 -4.25 -0.29
CA ASP A 103 13.73 -3.78 -1.66
C ASP A 103 12.99 -4.76 -2.53
N ILE A 104 11.98 -4.29 -3.26
CA ILE A 104 11.17 -5.15 -4.14
C ILE A 104 12.03 -5.90 -5.18
N LEU A 105 13.18 -5.34 -5.53
CA LEU A 105 14.10 -5.97 -6.48
C LEU A 105 14.90 -7.12 -5.86
N GLU A 106 14.91 -7.25 -4.53
CA GLU A 106 15.71 -8.23 -3.81
C GLU A 106 14.89 -9.22 -2.98
N VAL A 107 13.66 -8.85 -2.61
CA VAL A 107 12.83 -9.74 -1.80
C VAL A 107 12.39 -10.97 -2.58
N ASP A 108 12.18 -12.08 -1.88
CA ASP A 108 11.62 -13.29 -2.46
C ASP A 108 10.09 -13.12 -2.56
N ILE A 109 9.63 -12.60 -3.68
CA ILE A 109 8.22 -12.25 -3.90
C ILE A 109 7.33 -13.47 -3.70
N LYS A 110 7.70 -14.60 -4.26
CA LYS A 110 6.91 -15.83 -4.14
C LYS A 110 6.68 -16.22 -2.69
N ASN A 111 7.72 -16.09 -1.89
CA ASN A 111 7.68 -16.45 -0.47
C ASN A 111 6.85 -15.46 0.34
N ILE A 112 7.05 -14.14 0.14
CA ILE A 112 6.35 -13.13 0.94
C ILE A 112 4.87 -13.02 0.57
N VAL A 113 4.53 -13.20 -0.70
CA VAL A 113 3.14 -13.15 -1.15
C VAL A 113 2.38 -14.41 -0.72
N GLY A 114 3.01 -15.57 -0.83
CA GLY A 114 2.43 -16.84 -0.37
C GLY A 114 1.19 -17.28 -1.13
N ALA A 115 0.99 -16.77 -2.35
CA ALA A 115 -0.14 -17.14 -3.20
C ALA A 115 0.37 -17.37 -4.62
N PRO A 116 -0.19 -18.37 -5.34
CA PRO A 116 0.29 -18.69 -6.70
C PRO A 116 -0.06 -17.61 -7.73
N THR A 117 -1.09 -16.85 -7.46
CA THR A 117 -1.55 -15.75 -8.32
C THR A 117 -1.82 -14.52 -7.47
N PHE A 118 -1.41 -13.37 -7.94
CA PHE A 118 -1.64 -12.11 -7.23
C PHE A 118 -1.63 -10.95 -8.20
N LYS A 119 -2.21 -9.84 -7.75
CA LYS A 119 -2.20 -8.57 -8.50
C LYS A 119 -1.11 -7.69 -7.91
N VAL A 120 -0.58 -6.77 -8.70
CA VAL A 120 0.46 -5.85 -8.26
C VAL A 120 -0.07 -4.42 -8.35
N ALA A 121 0.07 -3.67 -7.28
CA ALA A 121 -0.31 -2.28 -7.22
C ALA A 121 0.89 -1.43 -6.78
N ALA A 122 1.02 -0.25 -7.35
CA ALA A 122 2.06 0.69 -6.96
C ALA A 122 1.60 2.11 -7.24
N ASN A 123 2.11 3.04 -6.44
CA ASN A 123 1.79 4.45 -6.59
C ASN A 123 2.87 5.21 -7.38
N LEU A 124 3.51 4.57 -8.35
CA LEU A 124 4.56 5.20 -9.15
C LEU A 124 4.42 4.80 -10.61
N PRO A 125 3.65 5.53 -11.39
CA PRO A 125 2.71 6.63 -11.19
C PRO A 125 1.23 6.18 -11.24
N TYR A 126 0.70 5.62 -10.18
CA TYR A 126 -0.69 5.13 -10.07
C TYR A 126 -0.95 3.90 -10.90
N TYR A 127 -0.15 2.89 -10.67
CA TYR A 127 -0.06 1.74 -11.55
C TYR A 127 -0.67 0.48 -10.91
N ILE A 128 -1.42 -0.27 -11.73
CA ILE A 128 -1.83 -1.63 -11.37
C ILE A 128 -1.68 -2.53 -12.59
N THR A 129 -1.12 -3.72 -12.37
CA THR A 129 -0.92 -4.69 -13.44
C THR A 129 -2.05 -5.70 -13.48
N THR A 130 -2.09 -6.46 -14.59
CA THR A 130 -2.81 -7.70 -14.68
C THR A 130 -2.25 -8.71 -13.65
N PRO A 131 -3.03 -9.74 -13.29
CA PRO A 131 -2.55 -10.75 -12.36
C PRO A 131 -1.24 -11.38 -12.78
N VAL A 132 -0.36 -11.61 -11.79
CA VAL A 132 0.94 -12.25 -11.99
C VAL A 132 0.88 -13.63 -11.34
N SER A 133 1.39 -14.64 -12.05
CA SER A 133 1.42 -16.01 -11.56
C SER A 133 2.84 -16.54 -11.50
N TYR A 134 3.19 -17.16 -10.35
CA TYR A 134 4.45 -17.89 -10.17
C TYR A 134 4.13 -19.37 -10.00
N THR A 135 4.65 -20.17 -10.88
CA THR A 135 4.46 -21.64 -10.86
C THR A 135 5.74 -22.35 -10.43
#